data_a36b13e1274b7c4148d7a3304703f342
#
_entry.id   a36b13e1274b7c4148d7a3304703f342
#
_cell.length_a   1.000
_cell.length_b   1.000
_cell.length_c   1.000
_cell.angle_alpha   90.00
_cell.angle_beta   90.00
_cell.angle_gamma   90.00
#
_symmetry.space_group_name_H-M   'P 1'
#
loop_
_entity.id
_entity.type
_entity.pdbx_description
1 polymer ?
#
loop_
_entity_poly.entity_id
_entity_poly.type
_entity_poly.pdbx_seq_one_letter_code
_entity_poly.pdbx_strand_id
1 'polypeptide(L)'
;ERSSNGFIDRILFVMPNLQQKARWNDKELPENIEQEWNAIIEKLIQQECSLNKFGEIEPHVLLFTEEAKRRLYEWQHHFSELCDQETNDTIVSIYCKLEIYIIRFCLIIQLARWTCEECDKTHIDLLTVERAIKLTEYFKDSALSVQSILNENALTSQQQTIVNLLPPSFTTA
;
A
#
# COMPACT_ATOMS: atom_id res chain seq x y z
N GLU A 1 9.35 21.20 -5.07
CA GLU A 1 7.94 21.68 -4.95
C GLU A 1 6.89 20.56 -4.91
N ARG A 2 7.08 19.39 -5.60
CA ARG A 2 6.12 18.27 -5.57
C ARG A 2 6.15 17.43 -4.29
N SER A 3 7.28 17.41 -3.57
CA SER A 3 7.42 16.68 -2.32
C SER A 3 6.75 17.39 -1.14
N SER A 4 6.54 18.71 -1.21
CA SER A 4 6.00 19.49 -0.10
C SER A 4 4.47 19.44 0.03
N ASN A 5 3.74 18.90 -0.94
CA ASN A 5 2.26 18.85 -0.91
C ASN A 5 1.66 17.48 -0.51
N GLY A 6 2.49 16.55 -0.05
CA GLY A 6 2.06 15.21 0.38
C GLY A 6 1.48 14.34 -0.75
N PHE A 7 1.73 14.67 -2.01
CA PHE A 7 1.26 13.88 -3.16
C PHE A 7 1.97 12.54 -3.23
N ILE A 8 3.31 12.54 -3.10
CA ILE A 8 4.16 11.35 -3.20
C ILE A 8 3.83 10.36 -2.07
N ASP A 9 3.58 10.87 -0.86
CA ASP A 9 3.26 10.06 0.32
C ASP A 9 1.95 9.27 0.20
N ARG A 10 1.12 9.61 -0.79
CA ARG A 10 -0.15 8.90 -1.09
C ARG A 10 -0.01 7.87 -2.19
N ILE A 11 1.16 7.75 -2.81
CA ILE A 11 1.42 6.75 -3.84
C ILE A 11 1.89 5.46 -3.17
N LEU A 12 1.21 4.36 -3.48
CA LEU A 12 1.64 3.04 -3.08
C LEU A 12 2.64 2.50 -4.09
N PHE A 13 3.92 2.50 -3.71
CA PHE A 13 4.99 2.01 -4.55
C PHE A 13 5.04 0.49 -4.55
N VAL A 14 5.33 -0.09 -5.72
CA VAL A 14 5.52 -1.52 -5.89
C VAL A 14 6.94 -1.75 -6.41
N MET A 15 7.77 -2.44 -5.63
CA MET A 15 9.12 -2.85 -6.03
C MET A 15 9.25 -4.36 -5.93
N PRO A 16 8.80 -5.11 -6.96
CA PRO A 16 8.92 -6.55 -6.97
C PRO A 16 10.39 -6.94 -7.13
N ASN A 17 10.84 -7.90 -6.33
CA ASN A 17 12.17 -8.48 -6.45
C ASN A 17 12.21 -9.48 -7.61
N LEU A 18 12.16 -8.96 -8.84
CA LEU A 18 12.16 -9.77 -10.06
C LEU A 18 13.60 -10.13 -10.44
N GLN A 19 13.99 -11.36 -10.21
CA GLN A 19 15.30 -11.90 -10.63
C GLN A 19 15.33 -12.34 -12.09
N GLN A 20 14.18 -12.56 -12.72
CA GLN A 20 14.10 -13.06 -14.09
C GLN A 20 13.07 -12.28 -14.91
N LYS A 21 13.47 -11.94 -16.13
CA LYS A 21 12.55 -11.35 -17.11
C LYS A 21 11.57 -12.42 -17.60
N ALA A 22 10.27 -12.12 -17.56
CA ALA A 22 9.27 -13.00 -18.14
C ALA A 22 9.51 -13.22 -19.64
N ARG A 23 9.37 -14.47 -20.09
CA ARG A 23 9.42 -14.82 -21.52
C ARG A 23 8.04 -14.61 -22.13
N TRP A 24 8.01 -14.15 -23.35
CA TRP A 24 6.77 -14.07 -24.11
C TRP A 24 6.23 -15.49 -24.34
N ASN A 25 4.93 -15.64 -24.29
CA ASN A 25 4.23 -16.87 -24.60
C ASN A 25 2.88 -16.51 -25.26
N ASP A 26 2.37 -17.42 -26.06
CA ASP A 26 1.09 -17.27 -26.77
C ASP A 26 -0.08 -17.91 -26.01
N LYS A 27 0.11 -18.13 -24.67
CA LYS A 27 -0.96 -18.70 -23.85
C LYS A 27 -2.00 -17.63 -23.56
N GLU A 28 -3.20 -17.90 -23.94
CA GLU A 28 -4.35 -17.09 -23.57
C GLU A 28 -4.77 -17.40 -22.12
N LEU A 29 -5.45 -16.45 -21.50
CA LEU A 29 -6.03 -16.66 -20.18
C LEU A 29 -7.16 -17.71 -20.33
N PRO A 30 -7.20 -18.76 -19.49
CA PRO A 30 -8.31 -19.71 -19.52
C PRO A 30 -9.66 -19.00 -19.31
N GLU A 31 -10.65 -19.35 -20.14
CA GLU A 31 -11.97 -18.72 -20.16
C GLU A 31 -12.68 -18.80 -18.77
N ASN A 32 -12.49 -19.87 -18.03
CA ASN A 32 -13.04 -19.99 -16.69
C ASN A 32 -12.49 -18.93 -15.72
N ILE A 33 -11.21 -18.56 -15.82
CA ILE A 33 -10.60 -17.51 -14.98
C ILE A 33 -11.19 -16.14 -15.33
N GLU A 34 -11.41 -15.88 -16.61
CA GLU A 34 -12.05 -14.63 -17.05
C GLU A 34 -13.51 -14.57 -16.53
N GLN A 35 -14.25 -15.65 -16.65
CA GLN A 35 -15.62 -15.73 -16.14
C GLN A 35 -15.69 -15.54 -14.62
N GLU A 36 -14.83 -16.20 -13.85
CA GLU A 36 -14.75 -16.05 -12.40
C GLU A 36 -14.41 -14.61 -12.00
N TRP A 37 -13.45 -13.98 -12.69
CA TRP A 37 -13.10 -12.58 -12.47
C TRP A 37 -14.27 -11.63 -12.75
N ASN A 38 -14.95 -11.82 -13.87
CA ASN A 38 -16.12 -11.01 -14.24
C ASN A 38 -17.24 -11.16 -13.21
N ALA A 39 -17.50 -12.37 -12.71
CA ALA A 39 -18.48 -12.61 -11.66
C ALA A 39 -18.15 -11.87 -10.35
N ILE A 40 -16.87 -11.84 -9.96
CA ILE A 40 -16.40 -11.07 -8.79
C ILE A 40 -16.68 -9.58 -8.97
N ILE A 41 -16.30 -9.02 -10.12
CA ILE A 41 -16.50 -7.61 -10.43
C ILE A 41 -17.97 -7.23 -10.49
N GLU A 42 -18.81 -8.06 -11.15
CA GLU A 42 -20.25 -7.86 -11.21
C GLU A 42 -20.87 -7.85 -9.82
N LYS A 43 -20.53 -8.81 -8.95
CA LYS A 43 -21.02 -8.88 -7.57
C LYS A 43 -20.64 -7.65 -6.74
N LEU A 44 -19.46 -7.05 -7.00
CA LEU A 44 -19.05 -5.79 -6.37
C LEU A 44 -19.83 -4.59 -6.90
N ILE A 45 -20.03 -4.48 -8.21
CA ILE A 45 -20.73 -3.35 -8.85
C ILE A 45 -22.22 -3.36 -8.53
N GLN A 46 -22.84 -4.53 -8.42
CA GLN A 46 -24.27 -4.71 -8.12
C GLN A 46 -24.63 -4.38 -6.65
N GLN A 47 -23.67 -3.90 -5.83
CA GLN A 47 -23.99 -3.52 -4.46
C GLN A 47 -24.93 -2.30 -4.46
N GLU A 48 -26.13 -2.48 -3.93
CA GLU A 48 -27.09 -1.41 -3.79
C GLU A 48 -26.75 -0.53 -2.57
N CYS A 49 -26.90 0.78 -2.74
CA CYS A 49 -26.83 1.72 -1.65
C CYS A 49 -28.16 1.73 -0.88
N SER A 50 -28.09 1.61 0.44
CA SER A 50 -29.25 1.89 1.29
C SER A 50 -29.55 3.39 1.32
N LEU A 51 -30.82 3.76 1.29
CA LEU A 51 -31.24 5.14 1.46
C LEU A 51 -31.94 5.29 2.81
N ASN A 52 -31.63 6.37 3.52
CA ASN A 52 -32.34 6.74 4.72
C ASN A 52 -33.74 7.30 4.40
N LYS A 53 -34.53 7.59 5.42
CA LYS A 53 -35.89 8.16 5.29
C LYS A 53 -35.94 9.52 4.60
N PHE A 54 -34.83 10.19 4.39
CA PHE A 54 -34.71 11.47 3.70
C PHE A 54 -34.20 11.31 2.25
N GLY A 55 -33.97 10.09 1.78
CA GLY A 55 -33.45 9.80 0.43
C GLY A 55 -31.94 9.99 0.30
N GLU A 56 -31.20 10.13 1.40
CA GLU A 56 -29.74 10.23 1.40
C GLU A 56 -29.11 8.86 1.51
N ILE A 57 -27.91 8.68 0.91
CA ILE A 57 -27.17 7.42 0.97
C ILE A 57 -26.78 7.12 2.42
N GLU A 58 -27.21 5.96 2.91
CA GLU A 58 -26.84 5.43 4.21
C GLU A 58 -25.69 4.40 4.00
N PRO A 59 -24.46 4.69 4.50
CA PRO A 59 -23.34 3.80 4.31
C PRO A 59 -23.50 2.51 5.12
N HIS A 60 -23.17 1.38 4.53
CA HIS A 60 -23.01 0.14 5.28
C HIS A 60 -21.73 0.18 6.11
N VAL A 61 -21.84 0.00 7.41
CA VAL A 61 -20.73 -0.01 8.35
C VAL A 61 -20.35 -1.47 8.65
N LEU A 62 -19.12 -1.85 8.31
CA LEU A 62 -18.54 -3.12 8.71
C LEU A 62 -17.82 -2.96 10.05
N LEU A 63 -18.08 -3.86 10.99
CA LEU A 63 -17.43 -3.86 12.28
C LEU A 63 -16.30 -4.90 12.30
N PHE A 64 -15.26 -4.63 13.06
CA PHE A 64 -14.22 -5.63 13.31
C PHE A 64 -14.73 -6.65 14.36
N THR A 65 -14.38 -7.92 14.18
CA THR A 65 -14.50 -8.89 15.28
C THR A 65 -13.53 -8.50 16.41
N GLU A 66 -13.81 -8.93 17.63
CA GLU A 66 -12.95 -8.58 18.79
C GLU A 66 -11.49 -9.03 18.59
N GLU A 67 -11.27 -10.19 17.99
CA GLU A 67 -9.94 -10.70 17.67
C GLU A 67 -9.24 -9.86 16.60
N ALA A 68 -9.95 -9.51 15.54
CA ALA A 68 -9.45 -8.67 14.47
C ALA A 68 -9.07 -7.27 14.98
N LYS A 69 -9.93 -6.69 15.83
CA LYS A 69 -9.69 -5.40 16.45
C LYS A 69 -8.45 -5.41 17.35
N ARG A 70 -8.33 -6.42 18.22
CA ARG A 70 -7.15 -6.58 19.08
C ARG A 70 -5.87 -6.69 18.23
N ARG A 71 -5.86 -7.53 17.21
CA ARG A 71 -4.70 -7.71 16.32
C ARG A 71 -4.32 -6.44 15.57
N LEU A 72 -5.32 -5.69 15.10
CA LEU A 72 -5.10 -4.40 14.43
C LEU A 72 -4.47 -3.38 15.39
N TYR A 73 -4.91 -3.31 16.65
CA TYR A 73 -4.35 -2.42 17.66
C TYR A 73 -2.91 -2.81 18.02
N GLU A 74 -2.61 -4.09 18.17
CA GLU A 74 -1.23 -4.57 18.41
C GLU A 74 -0.29 -4.13 17.29
N TRP A 75 -0.73 -4.27 16.02
CA TRP A 75 0.03 -3.79 14.88
C TRP A 75 0.20 -2.27 14.89
N GLN A 76 -0.88 -1.52 15.13
CA GLN A 76 -0.87 -0.07 15.13
C GLN A 76 0.06 0.49 16.23
N HIS A 77 0.05 -0.08 17.43
CA HIS A 77 0.97 0.34 18.50
C HIS A 77 2.43 0.16 18.10
N HIS A 78 2.77 -1.02 17.57
CA HIS A 78 4.13 -1.26 17.07
C HIS A 78 4.50 -0.31 15.92
N PHE A 79 3.56 -0.04 15.01
CA PHE A 79 3.77 0.84 13.88
C PHE A 79 3.95 2.31 14.31
N SER A 80 3.23 2.75 15.34
CA SER A 80 3.43 4.07 15.96
C SER A 80 4.83 4.20 16.58
N GLU A 81 5.31 3.17 17.28
CA GLU A 81 6.67 3.17 17.82
C GLU A 81 7.74 3.32 16.72
N LEU A 82 7.56 2.65 15.58
CA LEU A 82 8.44 2.84 14.41
C LEU A 82 8.38 4.27 13.88
N CYS A 83 7.20 4.87 13.83
CA CYS A 83 7.01 6.24 13.39
C CYS A 83 7.69 7.24 14.33
N ASP A 84 7.59 7.04 15.64
CA ASP A 84 8.19 7.91 16.67
C ASP A 84 9.73 7.83 16.69
N GLN A 85 10.30 6.70 16.27
CA GLN A 85 11.76 6.51 16.20
C GLN A 85 12.37 7.02 14.89
N GLU A 86 11.55 7.26 13.86
CA GLU A 86 12.02 7.71 12.56
C GLU A 86 12.34 9.21 12.60
N THR A 87 13.47 9.58 11.99
CA THR A 87 13.96 10.97 11.94
C THR A 87 13.80 11.61 10.56
N ASN A 88 13.47 10.82 9.55
CA ASN A 88 13.28 11.32 8.20
C ASN A 88 11.82 11.70 7.98
N ASP A 89 11.51 12.99 7.89
CA ASP A 89 10.16 13.52 7.71
C ASP A 89 9.39 12.90 6.54
N THR A 90 10.09 12.55 5.45
CA THR A 90 9.46 11.90 4.29
C THR A 90 8.99 10.48 4.64
N ILE A 91 9.79 9.72 5.38
CA ILE A 91 9.43 8.36 5.83
C ILE A 91 8.30 8.43 6.85
N VAL A 92 8.36 9.35 7.80
CA VAL A 92 7.28 9.62 8.78
C VAL A 92 5.97 9.91 8.05
N SER A 93 6.01 10.77 7.03
CA SER A 93 4.82 11.08 6.22
C SER A 93 4.24 9.84 5.50
N ILE A 94 5.10 8.98 4.96
CA ILE A 94 4.69 7.71 4.34
C ILE A 94 4.02 6.80 5.38
N TYR A 95 4.61 6.64 6.57
CA TYR A 95 4.06 5.82 7.65
C TYR A 95 2.67 6.30 8.07
N CYS A 96 2.49 7.61 8.29
CA CYS A 96 1.18 8.19 8.61
C CYS A 96 0.11 7.89 7.54
N LYS A 97 0.49 7.77 6.26
CA LYS A 97 -0.46 7.41 5.20
C LYS A 97 -0.76 5.91 5.18
N LEU A 98 0.24 5.07 5.41
CA LEU A 98 0.05 3.62 5.49
C LEU A 98 -0.85 3.21 6.66
N GLU A 99 -0.78 3.91 7.80
CA GLU A 99 -1.69 3.71 8.92
C GLU A 99 -3.17 3.95 8.55
N ILE A 100 -3.44 4.90 7.65
CA ILE A 100 -4.79 5.10 7.11
C ILE A 100 -5.14 4.03 6.08
N TYR A 101 -4.17 3.61 5.26
CA TYR A 101 -4.41 2.64 4.19
C TYR A 101 -4.72 1.24 4.70
N ILE A 102 -4.20 0.81 5.86
CA ILE A 102 -4.52 -0.51 6.40
C ILE A 102 -6.02 -0.69 6.62
N ILE A 103 -6.73 0.34 7.09
CA ILE A 103 -8.20 0.29 7.26
C ILE A 103 -8.89 0.10 5.90
N ARG A 104 -8.42 0.79 4.88
CA ARG A 104 -8.93 0.64 3.50
C ARG A 104 -8.65 -0.76 2.95
N PHE A 105 -7.46 -1.30 3.20
CA PHE A 105 -7.11 -2.67 2.81
C PHE A 105 -7.97 -3.70 3.52
N CYS A 106 -8.26 -3.52 4.81
CA CYS A 106 -9.19 -4.38 5.53
C CYS A 106 -10.56 -4.41 4.82
N LEU A 107 -11.10 -3.26 4.44
CA LEU A 107 -12.37 -3.18 3.74
C LEU A 107 -12.32 -3.86 2.35
N ILE A 108 -11.30 -3.53 1.56
CA ILE A 108 -11.14 -4.08 0.20
C ILE A 108 -10.98 -5.60 0.23
N ILE A 109 -10.13 -6.12 1.13
CA ILE A 109 -9.87 -7.54 1.26
C ILE A 109 -11.12 -8.28 1.78
N GLN A 110 -11.85 -7.71 2.74
CA GLN A 110 -13.09 -8.30 3.24
C GLN A 110 -14.13 -8.42 2.13
N LEU A 111 -14.33 -7.37 1.34
CA LEU A 111 -15.28 -7.39 0.23
C LEU A 111 -14.83 -8.36 -0.88
N ALA A 112 -13.54 -8.40 -1.21
CA ALA A 112 -13.01 -9.35 -2.18
C ALA A 112 -13.21 -10.81 -1.71
N ARG A 113 -12.94 -11.12 -0.45
CA ARG A 113 -13.18 -12.44 0.13
C ARG A 113 -14.66 -12.80 0.17
N TRP A 114 -15.51 -11.82 0.50
CA TRP A 114 -16.95 -12.04 0.46
C TRP A 114 -17.46 -12.36 -0.95
N THR A 115 -16.96 -11.69 -1.99
CA THR A 115 -17.35 -12.02 -3.38
C THR A 115 -16.93 -13.42 -3.78
N CYS A 116 -15.82 -13.93 -3.24
CA CYS A 116 -15.33 -15.30 -3.41
C CYS A 116 -15.98 -16.30 -2.46
N GLU A 117 -16.99 -15.89 -1.67
CA GLU A 117 -17.70 -16.74 -0.71
C GLU A 117 -16.84 -17.33 0.42
N GLU A 118 -15.69 -16.68 0.71
CA GLU A 118 -14.76 -17.08 1.79
C GLU A 118 -15.20 -16.58 3.17
N CYS A 119 -16.05 -15.56 3.25
CA CYS A 119 -16.47 -14.91 4.49
C CYS A 119 -17.81 -14.18 4.35
N ASP A 120 -18.38 -13.73 5.47
CA ASP A 120 -19.57 -12.87 5.44
C ASP A 120 -19.23 -11.40 5.08
N LYS A 121 -20.27 -10.61 4.80
CA LYS A 121 -20.14 -9.19 4.44
C LYS A 121 -20.20 -8.25 5.64
N THR A 122 -20.56 -8.73 6.81
CA THR A 122 -20.97 -7.88 7.95
C THR A 122 -19.80 -7.53 8.88
N HIS A 123 -18.79 -8.40 8.97
CA HIS A 123 -17.68 -8.24 9.89
C HIS A 123 -16.34 -8.41 9.20
N ILE A 124 -15.37 -7.61 9.62
CA ILE A 124 -13.97 -7.77 9.24
C ILE A 124 -13.33 -8.74 10.23
N ASP A 125 -12.94 -9.92 9.74
CA ASP A 125 -12.37 -11.00 10.54
C ASP A 125 -10.84 -10.89 10.72
N LEU A 126 -10.29 -11.72 11.58
CA LEU A 126 -8.86 -11.77 11.87
C LEU A 126 -8.03 -12.06 10.61
N LEU A 127 -8.47 -12.99 9.75
CA LEU A 127 -7.72 -13.34 8.53
C LEU A 127 -7.62 -12.16 7.57
N THR A 128 -8.68 -11.36 7.45
CA THR A 128 -8.67 -10.12 6.67
C THR A 128 -7.65 -9.12 7.21
N VAL A 129 -7.61 -8.93 8.53
CA VAL A 129 -6.63 -8.03 9.17
C VAL A 129 -5.20 -8.50 8.95
N GLU A 130 -4.92 -9.79 9.11
CA GLU A 130 -3.58 -10.35 8.85
C GLU A 130 -3.14 -10.15 7.39
N ARG A 131 -4.05 -10.35 6.42
CA ARG A 131 -3.76 -10.09 5.01
C ARG A 131 -3.53 -8.60 4.74
N ALA A 132 -4.30 -7.71 5.40
CA ALA A 132 -4.13 -6.26 5.29
C ALA A 132 -2.80 -5.78 5.90
N ILE A 133 -2.41 -6.31 7.05
CA ILE A 133 -1.10 -6.05 7.67
C ILE A 133 0.02 -6.45 6.69
N LYS A 134 -0.03 -7.67 6.16
CA LYS A 134 0.98 -8.17 5.22
C LYS A 134 1.10 -7.28 3.98
N LEU A 135 -0.02 -6.80 3.45
CA LEU A 135 -0.03 -5.89 2.30
C LEU A 135 0.54 -4.51 2.67
N THR A 136 0.22 -4.00 3.85
CA THR A 136 0.76 -2.72 4.34
C THR A 136 2.26 -2.77 4.54
N GLU A 137 2.78 -3.86 5.15
CA GLU A 137 4.22 -4.07 5.30
C GLU A 137 4.94 -4.15 3.94
N TYR A 138 4.35 -4.81 2.96
CA TYR A 138 4.89 -4.85 1.60
C TYR A 138 5.02 -3.45 0.98
N PHE A 139 4.01 -2.59 1.13
CA PHE A 139 4.08 -1.21 0.63
C PHE A 139 5.06 -0.35 1.42
N LYS A 140 5.18 -0.57 2.74
CA LYS A 140 6.20 0.06 3.57
C LYS A 140 7.59 -0.25 3.05
N ASP A 141 7.92 -1.52 2.89
CA ASP A 141 9.24 -1.96 2.43
C ASP A 141 9.55 -1.47 1.01
N SER A 142 8.55 -1.46 0.13
CA SER A 142 8.67 -0.90 -1.21
C SER A 142 8.96 0.61 -1.19
N ALA A 143 8.27 1.35 -0.33
CA ALA A 143 8.48 2.79 -0.20
C ALA A 143 9.88 3.13 0.37
N LEU A 144 10.34 2.38 1.37
CA LEU A 144 11.70 2.51 1.91
C LEU A 144 12.77 2.21 0.85
N SER A 145 12.56 1.19 0.03
CA SER A 145 13.46 0.85 -1.08
C SER A 145 13.53 1.97 -2.12
N VAL A 146 12.39 2.54 -2.50
CA VAL A 146 12.34 3.71 -3.40
C VAL A 146 13.09 4.90 -2.80
N GLN A 147 12.86 5.19 -1.51
CA GLN A 147 13.52 6.29 -0.82
C GLN A 147 15.04 6.10 -0.74
N SER A 148 15.52 4.88 -0.51
CA SER A 148 16.95 4.55 -0.53
C SER A 148 17.58 4.87 -1.88
N ILE A 149 16.96 4.43 -2.99
CA ILE A 149 17.43 4.70 -4.35
C ILE A 149 17.45 6.21 -4.66
N LEU A 150 16.44 6.95 -4.22
CA LEU A 150 16.39 8.39 -4.42
C LEU A 150 17.51 9.10 -3.66
N ASN A 151 17.79 8.68 -2.43
CA ASN A 151 18.88 9.24 -1.60
C ASN A 151 20.25 8.93 -2.19
N GLU A 152 20.47 7.70 -2.68
CA GLU A 152 21.72 7.33 -3.36
C GLU A 152 21.96 8.18 -4.61
N ASN A 153 20.94 8.39 -5.44
CA ASN A 153 21.02 9.22 -6.63
C ASN A 153 21.26 10.70 -6.29
N ALA A 154 20.67 11.20 -5.21
CA ALA A 154 20.90 12.56 -4.72
C ALA A 154 22.35 12.76 -4.24
N LEU A 155 22.91 11.79 -3.51
CA LEU A 155 24.31 11.79 -3.09
C LEU A 155 25.26 11.77 -4.30
N THR A 156 24.98 10.91 -5.29
CA THR A 156 25.78 10.83 -6.52
C THR A 156 25.75 12.15 -7.30
N SER A 157 24.61 12.82 -7.39
CA SER A 157 24.50 14.12 -8.05
C SER A 157 25.24 15.24 -7.30
N GLN A 158 25.25 15.23 -5.97
CA GLN A 158 26.04 16.14 -5.13
C GLN A 158 27.54 15.89 -5.29
N GLN A 159 27.96 14.62 -5.30
CA GLN A 159 29.35 14.25 -5.56
C GLN A 159 29.80 14.72 -6.95
N GLN A 160 28.97 14.55 -7.98
CA GLN A 160 29.25 15.05 -9.32
C GLN A 160 29.36 16.57 -9.37
N THR A 161 28.53 17.28 -8.61
CA THR A 161 28.60 18.74 -8.46
C THR A 161 29.91 19.16 -7.81
N ILE A 162 30.35 18.47 -6.76
CA ILE A 162 31.64 18.74 -6.10
C ILE A 162 32.82 18.50 -7.06
N VAL A 163 32.79 17.38 -7.79
CA VAL A 163 33.80 17.05 -8.80
C VAL A 163 33.88 18.13 -9.89
N ASN A 164 32.73 18.63 -10.35
CA ASN A 164 32.66 19.68 -11.37
C ASN A 164 33.14 21.05 -10.86
N LEU A 165 33.17 21.26 -9.54
CA LEU A 165 33.70 22.49 -8.91
C LEU A 165 35.21 22.41 -8.62
N LEU A 166 35.81 21.24 -8.72
CA LEU A 166 37.26 21.07 -8.52
C LEU A 166 38.01 21.57 -9.76
N PRO A 167 39.16 22.27 -9.55
CA PRO A 167 39.98 22.67 -10.67
C PRO A 167 40.55 21.49 -11.46
N PRO A 168 40.75 21.62 -12.78
CA PRO A 168 41.09 20.52 -13.68
C PRO A 168 42.42 19.85 -13.45
N SER A 169 43.20 20.28 -12.47
CA SER A 169 44.47 19.65 -12.11
C SER A 169 44.65 19.64 -10.59
N PHE A 170 44.44 18.50 -9.96
CA PHE A 170 45.01 18.14 -8.67
C PHE A 170 46.35 17.46 -8.93
N THR A 171 47.45 18.19 -8.83
CA THR A 171 48.79 17.59 -8.66
C THR A 171 48.98 17.32 -7.17
N THR A 172 48.97 16.05 -6.77
CA THR A 172 49.54 15.66 -5.47
C THR A 172 51.05 15.90 -5.53
N ALA A 173 51.52 16.83 -4.73
CA ALA A 173 52.93 16.96 -4.46
C ALA A 173 53.41 15.82 -3.56
#